data_6e18d5e4a2bf0efded926339ef979628
#
_entry.id   6e18d5e4a2bf0efded926339ef979628
#
_cell.length_a   1.000
_cell.length_b   1.000
_cell.length_c   1.000
_cell.angle_alpha   90.00
_cell.angle_beta   90.00
_cell.angle_gamma   90.00
#
_symmetry.space_group_name_H-M   'P 1'
#
loop_
_entity.id
_entity.type
_entity.pdbx_description
1 polymer ?
#
loop_
_entity_poly.entity_id
_entity_poly.type
_entity_poly.pdbx_seq_one_letter_code
_entity_poly.pdbx_strand_id
1 'polypeptide(L)'
;MGRRAILLLLVLCTLMPVRALAADAALAAAIAAPSRSPANAQRDGARHPFESLIFWGLKPGKTVVEVAPGVGGYWFEILAPYARATGGRYIAAIRDIDLKDRAKYTAGDLYANVSFTVFGPASGPLGPANSADLVLTARNIHNWMWVPGMAEKSMQDFFAVLKPGGILAVEEHRADPRAQIPDARDGYVATATVVNLAKKAGFVLAASSEINANPRDTKDHPFGVWTLPPIRNTAPTGQPPNPAFDRSRYDAIGESDRMTLRFMKPG
;
A
#
# COMPACT_ATOMS: atom_id res chain seq x y z
N MET A 1 -22.80 58.93 -37.34
CA MET A 1 -22.39 58.91 -35.90
C MET A 1 -22.89 57.58 -35.30
N GLY A 2 -22.06 56.54 -35.31
CA GLY A 2 -22.40 55.20 -34.79
C GLY A 2 -21.83 54.98 -33.39
N ARG A 3 -22.69 54.79 -32.40
CA ARG A 3 -22.32 54.45 -31.03
C ARG A 3 -22.02 52.95 -30.98
N ARG A 4 -20.75 52.60 -30.72
CA ARG A 4 -20.32 51.24 -30.44
C ARG A 4 -20.61 50.98 -28.93
N ALA A 5 -21.52 50.04 -28.64
CA ALA A 5 -21.74 49.53 -27.30
C ALA A 5 -20.63 48.49 -27.00
N ILE A 6 -19.83 48.74 -25.97
CA ILE A 6 -18.86 47.79 -25.43
C ILE A 6 -19.59 46.95 -24.39
N LEU A 7 -19.78 45.66 -24.71
CA LEU A 7 -20.31 44.67 -23.76
C LEU A 7 -19.17 44.22 -22.84
N LEU A 8 -19.23 44.64 -21.59
CA LEU A 8 -18.31 44.15 -20.54
C LEU A 8 -18.82 42.75 -20.09
N LEU A 9 -18.10 41.69 -20.43
CA LEU A 9 -18.36 40.35 -19.92
C LEU A 9 -17.75 40.23 -18.52
N LEU A 10 -18.59 40.34 -17.48
CA LEU A 10 -18.18 40.00 -16.12
C LEU A 10 -18.02 38.47 -16.01
N VAL A 11 -16.79 38.00 -15.97
CA VAL A 11 -16.47 36.60 -15.60
C VAL A 11 -16.63 36.49 -14.08
N LEU A 12 -17.76 35.94 -13.65
CA LEU A 12 -17.98 35.58 -12.25
C LEU A 12 -17.15 34.33 -11.93
N CYS A 13 -15.95 34.53 -11.37
CA CYS A 13 -15.14 33.49 -10.79
C CYS A 13 -15.85 32.96 -9.53
N THR A 14 -16.66 31.93 -9.63
CA THR A 14 -17.19 31.22 -8.45
C THR A 14 -16.06 30.51 -7.76
N LEU A 15 -15.53 31.12 -6.70
CA LEU A 15 -14.68 30.44 -5.73
C LEU A 15 -15.50 29.31 -5.09
N MET A 16 -15.34 28.09 -5.60
CA MET A 16 -15.81 26.91 -4.88
C MET A 16 -15.09 26.85 -3.53
N PRO A 17 -15.81 26.81 -2.41
CA PRO A 17 -15.16 26.60 -1.13
C PRO A 17 -14.44 25.24 -1.20
N VAL A 18 -13.10 25.28 -1.12
CA VAL A 18 -12.30 24.10 -0.80
C VAL A 18 -12.78 23.66 0.58
N ARG A 19 -13.68 22.67 0.64
CA ARG A 19 -13.93 21.94 1.87
C ARG A 19 -12.60 21.28 2.20
N ALA A 20 -11.83 21.92 3.08
CA ALA A 20 -10.76 21.29 3.79
C ALA A 20 -11.40 20.02 4.39
N LEU A 21 -11.00 18.83 3.89
CA LEU A 21 -11.35 17.57 4.54
C LEU A 21 -10.90 17.75 5.99
N ALA A 22 -11.87 17.75 6.92
CA ALA A 22 -11.54 17.72 8.34
C ALA A 22 -10.55 16.58 8.53
N ALA A 23 -9.37 16.89 9.04
CA ALA A 23 -8.32 15.89 9.23
C ALA A 23 -8.93 14.76 10.05
N ASP A 24 -8.77 13.50 9.60
CA ASP A 24 -9.25 12.34 10.34
C ASP A 24 -8.43 12.22 11.63
N ALA A 25 -8.98 12.77 12.72
CA ALA A 25 -8.31 12.85 14.02
C ALA A 25 -7.98 11.45 14.57
N ALA A 26 -8.82 10.45 14.28
CA ALA A 26 -8.57 9.08 14.70
C ALA A 26 -7.39 8.47 13.94
N LEU A 27 -7.24 8.78 12.65
CA LEU A 27 -6.09 8.35 11.86
C LEU A 27 -4.81 9.04 12.34
N ALA A 28 -4.84 10.34 12.57
CA ALA A 28 -3.69 11.07 13.11
C ALA A 28 -3.26 10.50 14.48
N ALA A 29 -4.21 10.19 15.35
CA ALA A 29 -3.94 9.56 16.64
C ALA A 29 -3.35 8.15 16.50
N ALA A 30 -3.83 7.34 15.57
CA ALA A 30 -3.30 5.99 15.31
C ALA A 30 -1.85 6.05 14.78
N ILE A 31 -1.52 7.03 13.95
CA ILE A 31 -0.17 7.25 13.42
C ILE A 31 0.78 7.73 14.52
N ALA A 32 0.33 8.62 15.40
CA ALA A 32 1.13 9.15 16.51
C ALA A 32 1.14 8.24 17.75
N ALA A 33 0.49 7.08 17.71
CA ALA A 33 0.32 6.23 18.89
C ALA A 33 1.67 5.72 19.45
N PRO A 34 1.91 5.85 20.75
CA PRO A 34 3.14 5.38 21.38
C PRO A 34 3.27 3.84 21.40
N SER A 35 2.20 3.14 21.05
CA SER A 35 2.20 1.67 20.87
C SER A 35 2.87 1.21 19.57
N ARG A 36 3.13 2.13 18.63
CA ARG A 36 3.88 1.80 17.41
C ARG A 36 5.35 1.57 17.73
N SER A 37 5.94 0.59 17.07
CA SER A 37 7.37 0.35 17.22
C SER A 37 8.18 1.55 16.69
N PRO A 38 9.25 1.98 17.40
CA PRO A 38 10.10 3.07 16.94
C PRO A 38 10.66 2.83 15.53
N ALA A 39 10.98 1.57 15.21
CA ALA A 39 11.48 1.19 13.89
C ALA A 39 10.46 1.45 12.77
N ASN A 40 9.16 1.30 13.04
CA ASN A 40 8.11 1.64 12.08
C ASN A 40 7.84 3.16 12.04
N ALA A 41 7.77 3.82 13.19
CA ALA A 41 7.52 5.25 13.26
C ALA A 41 8.61 6.08 12.54
N GLN A 42 9.88 5.69 12.61
CA GLN A 42 10.98 6.33 11.90
C GLN A 42 10.82 6.30 10.36
N ARG A 43 9.97 5.42 9.84
CA ARG A 43 9.74 5.25 8.41
C ARG A 43 8.60 6.12 7.87
N ASP A 44 7.89 6.84 8.74
CA ASP A 44 6.73 7.65 8.35
C ASP A 44 7.10 8.74 7.34
N GLY A 45 8.29 9.35 7.49
CA GLY A 45 8.81 10.34 6.55
C GLY A 45 9.06 9.81 5.14
N ALA A 46 9.24 8.49 4.97
CA ALA A 46 9.38 7.85 3.66
C ALA A 46 8.07 7.21 3.18
N ARG A 47 7.09 6.98 4.05
CA ARG A 47 5.86 6.22 3.75
C ARG A 47 4.60 7.05 3.76
N HIS A 48 4.68 8.29 4.26
CA HIS A 48 3.59 9.27 4.26
C HIS A 48 2.24 8.63 4.64
N PRO A 49 2.14 7.99 5.86
CA PRO A 49 1.01 7.11 6.17
C PRO A 49 -0.33 7.85 6.17
N PHE A 50 -0.38 9.11 6.62
CA PHE A 50 -1.61 9.87 6.64
C PHE A 50 -2.10 10.14 5.22
N GLU A 51 -1.24 10.70 4.38
CA GLU A 51 -1.54 11.07 3.00
C GLU A 51 -1.88 9.83 2.16
N SER A 52 -1.13 8.74 2.34
CA SER A 52 -1.35 7.47 1.63
C SER A 52 -2.72 6.86 1.96
N LEU A 53 -3.08 6.79 3.25
CA LEU A 53 -4.34 6.19 3.68
C LEU A 53 -5.56 7.04 3.28
N ILE A 54 -5.44 8.38 3.32
CA ILE A 54 -6.47 9.28 2.80
C ILE A 54 -6.61 9.15 1.28
N PHE A 55 -5.49 9.11 0.54
CA PHE A 55 -5.49 8.89 -0.91
C PHE A 55 -6.19 7.57 -1.28
N TRP A 56 -5.94 6.48 -0.55
CA TRP A 56 -6.60 5.20 -0.75
C TRP A 56 -8.06 5.17 -0.27
N GLY A 57 -8.54 6.24 0.34
CA GLY A 57 -9.94 6.37 0.72
C GLY A 57 -10.31 5.63 2.00
N LEU A 58 -9.35 5.43 2.93
CA LEU A 58 -9.65 4.94 4.27
C LEU A 58 -10.64 5.88 4.95
N LYS A 59 -11.64 5.31 5.62
CA LYS A 59 -12.68 6.05 6.35
C LYS A 59 -13.04 5.35 7.65
N PRO A 60 -13.54 6.06 8.66
CA PRO A 60 -14.07 5.49 9.89
C PRO A 60 -15.13 4.39 9.64
N GLY A 61 -15.15 3.38 10.47
CA GLY A 61 -16.17 2.33 10.45
C GLY A 61 -16.04 1.29 9.32
N LYS A 62 -14.95 1.35 8.52
CA LYS A 62 -14.76 0.46 7.36
C LYS A 62 -14.15 -0.88 7.73
N THR A 63 -14.46 -1.90 6.92
CA THR A 63 -13.78 -3.20 6.95
C THR A 63 -12.56 -3.14 6.03
N VAL A 64 -11.38 -3.30 6.62
CA VAL A 64 -10.08 -3.27 5.93
C VAL A 64 -9.46 -4.66 5.97
N VAL A 65 -9.00 -5.15 4.81
CA VAL A 65 -8.17 -6.34 4.69
C VAL A 65 -6.76 -5.89 4.31
N GLU A 66 -5.77 -6.14 5.16
CA GLU A 66 -4.36 -5.96 4.81
C GLU A 66 -3.76 -7.29 4.39
N VAL A 67 -3.18 -7.33 3.20
CA VAL A 67 -2.61 -8.56 2.63
C VAL A 67 -1.12 -8.61 2.86
N ALA A 68 -0.66 -9.67 3.52
CA ALA A 68 0.72 -9.91 3.86
C ALA A 68 1.38 -8.70 4.57
N PRO A 69 0.92 -8.32 5.77
CA PRO A 69 1.45 -7.17 6.53
C PRO A 69 2.94 -7.26 6.83
N GLY A 70 3.53 -8.45 6.66
CA GLY A 70 4.93 -8.74 6.94
C GLY A 70 5.26 -8.77 8.43
N VAL A 71 6.47 -9.23 8.75
CA VAL A 71 6.92 -9.39 10.14
C VAL A 71 6.98 -8.05 10.90
N GLY A 72 7.28 -6.96 10.21
CA GLY A 72 7.36 -5.61 10.81
C GLY A 72 6.00 -4.96 11.06
N GLY A 73 4.92 -5.39 10.38
CA GLY A 73 3.56 -4.92 10.60
C GLY A 73 3.37 -3.41 10.51
N TYR A 74 4.03 -2.72 9.57
CA TYR A 74 3.99 -1.26 9.49
C TYR A 74 2.57 -0.68 9.42
N TRP A 75 1.78 -1.15 8.44
CA TRP A 75 0.40 -0.71 8.29
C TRP A 75 -0.51 -1.31 9.36
N PHE A 76 -0.20 -2.53 9.82
CA PHE A 76 -0.91 -3.20 10.91
C PHE A 76 -0.98 -2.32 12.18
N GLU A 77 0.18 -1.74 12.59
CA GLU A 77 0.28 -0.91 13.80
C GLU A 77 -0.55 0.39 13.71
N ILE A 78 -1.00 0.77 12.52
CA ILE A 78 -1.86 1.94 12.27
C ILE A 78 -3.31 1.50 12.06
N LEU A 79 -3.55 0.53 11.15
CA LEU A 79 -4.88 0.19 10.68
C LEU A 79 -5.71 -0.57 11.72
N ALA A 80 -5.08 -1.46 12.51
CA ALA A 80 -5.80 -2.22 13.53
C ALA A 80 -6.30 -1.31 14.67
N PRO A 81 -5.48 -0.42 15.28
CA PRO A 81 -5.96 0.56 16.25
C PRO A 81 -6.98 1.55 15.67
N TYR A 82 -6.77 2.00 14.43
CA TYR A 82 -7.72 2.89 13.75
C TYR A 82 -9.09 2.24 13.58
N ALA A 83 -9.13 1.00 13.07
CA ALA A 83 -10.39 0.27 12.90
C ALA A 83 -11.11 0.09 14.24
N ARG A 84 -10.38 -0.26 15.32
CA ARG A 84 -10.94 -0.35 16.66
C ARG A 84 -11.53 0.98 17.14
N ALA A 85 -10.76 2.07 17.01
CA ALA A 85 -11.18 3.40 17.48
C ALA A 85 -12.39 3.95 16.74
N THR A 86 -12.60 3.52 15.49
CA THR A 86 -13.68 4.03 14.62
C THR A 86 -14.86 3.05 14.46
N GLY A 87 -14.86 1.94 15.18
CA GLY A 87 -15.92 0.92 15.06
C GLY A 87 -15.85 0.11 13.74
N GLY A 88 -14.72 0.15 13.05
CA GLY A 88 -14.45 -0.65 11.86
C GLY A 88 -13.93 -2.05 12.20
N ARG A 89 -13.52 -2.78 11.15
CA ARG A 89 -12.94 -4.12 11.26
C ARG A 89 -11.60 -4.16 10.54
N TYR A 90 -10.63 -4.84 11.14
CA TYR A 90 -9.35 -5.10 10.52
C TYR A 90 -9.11 -6.60 10.40
N ILE A 91 -8.72 -7.04 9.21
CA ILE A 91 -8.45 -8.44 8.87
C ILE A 91 -7.03 -8.51 8.29
N ALA A 92 -6.15 -9.26 8.93
CA ALA A 92 -4.82 -9.57 8.42
C ALA A 92 -4.87 -10.86 7.59
N ALA A 93 -4.62 -10.75 6.29
CA ALA A 93 -4.48 -11.90 5.40
C ALA A 93 -3.02 -12.34 5.38
N ILE A 94 -2.69 -13.43 6.08
CA ILE A 94 -1.32 -13.90 6.32
C ILE A 94 -1.10 -15.31 5.78
N ARG A 95 0.16 -15.68 5.54
CA ARG A 95 0.49 -17.04 5.15
C ARG A 95 0.15 -18.02 6.30
N ASP A 96 -0.18 -19.25 5.95
CA ASP A 96 -0.55 -20.27 6.94
C ASP A 96 0.58 -20.53 7.96
N ILE A 97 1.83 -20.54 7.50
CA ILE A 97 2.99 -20.68 8.38
C ILE A 97 3.12 -19.56 9.43
N ASP A 98 2.63 -18.36 9.09
CA ASP A 98 2.71 -17.18 9.96
C ASP A 98 1.62 -17.19 11.05
N LEU A 99 0.67 -18.12 11.01
CA LEU A 99 -0.36 -18.28 12.04
C LEU A 99 0.22 -18.58 13.42
N LYS A 100 1.39 -19.21 13.48
CA LYS A 100 2.11 -19.47 14.73
C LYS A 100 2.58 -18.18 15.42
N ASP A 101 2.84 -17.15 14.65
CA ASP A 101 3.34 -15.86 15.12
C ASP A 101 2.22 -14.87 15.47
N ARG A 102 0.94 -15.29 15.38
CA ARG A 102 -0.22 -14.41 15.67
C ARG A 102 -0.15 -13.76 17.04
N ALA A 103 0.42 -14.42 18.02
CA ALA A 103 0.51 -13.90 19.39
C ALA A 103 1.15 -12.51 19.47
N LYS A 104 2.16 -12.23 18.64
CA LYS A 104 2.80 -10.90 18.58
C LYS A 104 1.91 -9.81 18.00
N TYR A 105 0.93 -10.18 17.15
CA TYR A 105 -0.04 -9.26 16.57
C TYR A 105 -1.33 -9.11 17.39
N THR A 106 -1.47 -9.90 18.46
CA THR A 106 -2.67 -9.91 19.31
C THR A 106 -2.35 -9.62 20.78
N ALA A 107 -1.09 -9.33 21.09
CA ALA A 107 -0.69 -9.00 22.45
C ALA A 107 -1.33 -7.69 22.92
N GLY A 108 -2.15 -7.81 23.97
CA GLY A 108 -2.84 -6.67 24.60
C GLY A 108 -4.17 -6.28 23.95
N ASP A 109 -4.92 -5.46 24.67
CA ASP A 109 -6.28 -5.02 24.29
C ASP A 109 -6.33 -4.24 22.98
N LEU A 110 -5.24 -3.59 22.61
CA LEU A 110 -5.17 -2.74 21.42
C LEU A 110 -5.49 -3.51 20.13
N TYR A 111 -5.16 -4.78 20.08
CA TYR A 111 -5.32 -5.67 18.92
C TYR A 111 -6.41 -6.74 19.11
N ALA A 112 -7.23 -6.64 20.16
CA ALA A 112 -8.25 -7.64 20.49
C ALA A 112 -9.27 -7.90 19.38
N ASN A 113 -9.51 -6.92 18.50
CA ASN A 113 -10.47 -6.99 17.38
C ASN A 113 -9.84 -7.36 16.04
N VAL A 114 -8.57 -7.80 16.03
CA VAL A 114 -7.91 -8.25 14.81
C VAL A 114 -8.43 -9.64 14.43
N SER A 115 -8.88 -9.76 13.20
CA SER A 115 -9.21 -11.05 12.58
C SER A 115 -8.09 -11.48 11.63
N PHE A 116 -7.93 -12.80 11.47
CA PHE A 116 -6.93 -13.36 10.56
C PHE A 116 -7.60 -14.24 9.52
N THR A 117 -7.06 -14.22 8.31
CA THR A 117 -7.40 -15.18 7.25
C THR A 117 -6.13 -15.67 6.58
N VAL A 118 -6.18 -16.87 6.01
CA VAL A 118 -5.03 -17.44 5.29
C VAL A 118 -4.98 -16.88 3.88
N PHE A 119 -3.78 -16.48 3.45
CA PHE A 119 -3.50 -16.01 2.11
C PHE A 119 -2.26 -16.69 1.54
N GLY A 120 -2.40 -17.29 0.37
CA GLY A 120 -1.32 -18.00 -0.32
C GLY A 120 -1.79 -18.66 -1.61
N PRO A 121 -0.90 -19.36 -2.32
CA PRO A 121 -1.22 -19.98 -3.63
C PRO A 121 -2.39 -20.97 -3.59
N ALA A 122 -2.53 -21.70 -2.48
CA ALA A 122 -3.57 -22.71 -2.29
C ALA A 122 -4.64 -22.29 -1.27
N SER A 123 -4.64 -21.03 -0.81
CA SER A 123 -5.65 -20.55 0.13
C SER A 123 -7.03 -20.45 -0.53
N GLY A 124 -8.07 -20.58 0.29
CA GLY A 124 -9.43 -20.20 -0.05
C GLY A 124 -9.61 -18.68 -0.13
N PRO A 125 -10.86 -18.21 -0.23
CA PRO A 125 -11.17 -16.78 -0.29
C PRO A 125 -10.75 -16.04 1.00
N LEU A 126 -10.48 -14.74 0.88
CA LEU A 126 -10.07 -13.88 2.01
C LEU A 126 -11.19 -13.65 3.03
N GLY A 127 -12.42 -13.99 2.68
CA GLY A 127 -13.62 -13.83 3.48
C GLY A 127 -14.87 -13.94 2.60
N PRO A 128 -16.05 -13.67 3.16
CA PRO A 128 -17.29 -13.65 2.37
C PRO A 128 -17.17 -12.66 1.20
N ALA A 129 -17.76 -13.02 0.07
CA ALA A 129 -17.78 -12.11 -1.09
C ALA A 129 -18.47 -10.80 -0.72
N ASN A 130 -17.96 -9.68 -1.26
CA ASN A 130 -18.51 -8.34 -1.05
C ASN A 130 -18.59 -7.90 0.43
N SER A 131 -17.64 -8.29 1.26
CA SER A 131 -17.63 -8.00 2.69
C SER A 131 -16.63 -6.90 3.10
N ALA A 132 -15.59 -6.64 2.32
CA ALA A 132 -14.58 -5.62 2.62
C ALA A 132 -14.84 -4.30 1.89
N ASP A 133 -14.50 -3.19 2.52
CA ASP A 133 -14.56 -1.86 1.93
C ASP A 133 -13.22 -1.46 1.28
N LEU A 134 -12.11 -1.94 1.86
CA LEU A 134 -10.76 -1.66 1.40
C LEU A 134 -9.88 -2.91 1.53
N VAL A 135 -9.14 -3.23 0.49
CA VAL A 135 -8.02 -4.19 0.52
C VAL A 135 -6.74 -3.40 0.32
N LEU A 136 -5.77 -3.56 1.21
CA LEU A 136 -4.44 -2.96 1.10
C LEU A 136 -3.39 -4.03 0.85
N THR A 137 -2.56 -3.82 -0.14
CA THR A 137 -1.30 -4.56 -0.32
C THR A 137 -0.13 -3.61 -0.54
N ALA A 138 0.94 -3.82 0.20
CA ALA A 138 2.11 -2.96 0.16
C ALA A 138 3.39 -3.78 -0.05
N ARG A 139 4.01 -3.63 -1.24
CA ARG A 139 5.31 -4.23 -1.60
C ARG A 139 5.29 -5.77 -1.54
N ASN A 140 4.28 -6.38 -2.14
CA ASN A 140 4.10 -7.83 -2.16
C ASN A 140 3.98 -8.40 -3.57
N ILE A 141 3.55 -7.59 -4.56
CA ILE A 141 3.24 -8.10 -5.91
C ILE A 141 4.48 -8.72 -6.55
N HIS A 142 5.66 -8.09 -6.39
CA HIS A 142 6.91 -8.65 -6.89
C HIS A 142 7.19 -10.05 -6.35
N ASN A 143 6.89 -10.33 -5.07
CA ASN A 143 7.05 -11.66 -4.47
C ASN A 143 6.06 -12.69 -5.06
N TRP A 144 4.84 -12.25 -5.38
CA TRP A 144 3.83 -13.14 -5.96
C TRP A 144 4.16 -13.50 -7.41
N MET A 145 4.92 -12.66 -8.12
CA MET A 145 5.41 -12.96 -9.47
C MET A 145 6.43 -14.12 -9.49
N TRP A 146 6.97 -14.50 -8.34
CA TRP A 146 7.86 -15.68 -8.22
C TRP A 146 7.09 -17.02 -8.24
N VAL A 147 5.79 -16.98 -7.99
CA VAL A 147 4.94 -18.17 -7.92
C VAL A 147 3.95 -18.12 -9.09
N PRO A 148 3.99 -19.09 -10.01
CA PRO A 148 3.11 -19.10 -11.17
C PRO A 148 1.63 -18.94 -10.79
N GLY A 149 0.95 -17.98 -11.42
CA GLY A 149 -0.48 -17.70 -11.19
C GLY A 149 -0.83 -16.99 -9.89
N MET A 150 0.12 -16.78 -8.96
CA MET A 150 -0.19 -16.18 -7.66
C MET A 150 -0.58 -14.71 -7.77
N ALA A 151 0.06 -13.93 -8.64
CA ALA A 151 -0.29 -12.53 -8.82
C ALA A 151 -1.71 -12.36 -9.36
N GLU A 152 -2.12 -13.16 -10.34
CA GLU A 152 -3.47 -13.18 -10.90
C GLU A 152 -4.50 -13.64 -9.86
N LYS A 153 -4.22 -14.74 -9.17
CA LYS A 153 -5.08 -15.24 -8.08
C LYS A 153 -5.29 -14.16 -7.02
N SER A 154 -4.23 -13.47 -6.62
CA SER A 154 -4.29 -12.39 -5.61
C SER A 154 -5.29 -11.33 -6.02
N MET A 155 -5.21 -10.82 -7.25
CA MET A 155 -6.14 -9.81 -7.74
C MET A 155 -7.59 -10.31 -7.80
N GLN A 156 -7.81 -11.59 -8.14
CA GLN A 156 -9.15 -12.21 -8.13
C GLN A 156 -9.71 -12.33 -6.71
N ASP A 157 -8.90 -12.75 -5.73
CA ASP A 157 -9.30 -12.84 -4.33
C ASP A 157 -9.67 -11.45 -3.77
N PHE A 158 -8.89 -10.42 -4.13
CA PHE A 158 -9.18 -9.03 -3.74
C PHE A 158 -10.48 -8.53 -4.35
N PHE A 159 -10.70 -8.84 -5.63
CA PHE A 159 -11.95 -8.47 -6.30
C PHE A 159 -13.15 -9.16 -5.67
N ALA A 160 -13.03 -10.45 -5.34
CA ALA A 160 -14.13 -11.22 -4.76
C ALA A 160 -14.54 -10.69 -3.37
N VAL A 161 -13.58 -10.39 -2.49
CA VAL A 161 -13.88 -9.94 -1.12
C VAL A 161 -14.38 -8.49 -1.05
N LEU A 162 -13.97 -7.63 -1.99
CA LEU A 162 -14.38 -6.23 -2.01
C LEU A 162 -15.85 -6.07 -2.41
N LYS A 163 -16.53 -5.16 -1.73
CA LYS A 163 -17.87 -4.68 -2.11
C LYS A 163 -17.83 -3.96 -3.46
N PRO A 164 -18.96 -3.89 -4.20
CA PRO A 164 -19.11 -2.90 -5.28
C PRO A 164 -18.78 -1.50 -4.76
N GLY A 165 -17.97 -0.73 -5.51
CA GLY A 165 -17.41 0.54 -5.04
C GLY A 165 -16.26 0.45 -4.04
N GLY A 166 -15.89 -0.77 -3.60
CA GLY A 166 -14.74 -1.01 -2.71
C GLY A 166 -13.40 -0.73 -3.39
N ILE A 167 -12.40 -0.45 -2.57
CA ILE A 167 -11.08 0.03 -3.03
C ILE A 167 -10.02 -1.04 -2.84
N LEU A 168 -9.24 -1.28 -3.90
CA LEU A 168 -7.94 -1.94 -3.82
C LEU A 168 -6.85 -0.86 -3.78
N ALA A 169 -6.19 -0.77 -2.64
CA ALA A 169 -5.06 0.10 -2.36
C ALA A 169 -3.74 -0.64 -2.62
N VAL A 170 -2.91 -0.11 -3.50
CA VAL A 170 -1.64 -0.74 -3.88
C VAL A 170 -0.49 0.23 -3.69
N GLU A 171 0.52 -0.20 -2.95
CA GLU A 171 1.87 0.35 -2.92
C GLU A 171 2.83 -0.72 -3.44
N GLU A 172 3.68 -0.40 -4.44
CA GLU A 172 4.67 -1.36 -4.93
C GLU A 172 5.94 -0.66 -5.39
N HIS A 173 7.09 -1.33 -5.30
CA HIS A 173 8.37 -0.85 -5.81
C HIS A 173 8.28 -0.65 -7.32
N ARG A 174 8.48 0.59 -7.76
CA ARG A 174 8.23 1.01 -9.14
C ARG A 174 9.47 0.83 -10.01
N ALA A 175 9.38 -0.01 -11.03
CA ALA A 175 10.40 -0.08 -12.07
C ALA A 175 10.41 1.19 -12.92
N ASP A 176 11.56 1.49 -13.54
CA ASP A 176 11.63 2.49 -14.61
C ASP A 176 10.75 2.09 -15.80
N PRO A 177 10.42 3.03 -16.71
CA PRO A 177 9.75 2.72 -17.95
C PRO A 177 10.58 1.77 -18.82
N ARG A 178 10.42 0.48 -18.61
CA ARG A 178 11.11 -0.62 -19.32
C ARG A 178 10.19 -1.84 -19.41
N ALA A 179 10.56 -2.79 -20.24
CA ALA A 179 9.89 -4.10 -20.22
C ALA A 179 10.00 -4.72 -18.83
N GLN A 180 8.91 -5.30 -18.35
CA GLN A 180 8.88 -5.99 -17.06
C GLN A 180 9.85 -7.17 -17.07
N ILE A 181 10.73 -7.28 -16.08
CA ILE A 181 11.44 -8.52 -15.81
C ILE A 181 10.40 -9.55 -15.38
N PRO A 182 10.28 -10.69 -16.06
CA PRO A 182 9.11 -11.59 -15.91
C PRO A 182 8.78 -11.95 -14.47
N ASP A 183 9.79 -12.20 -13.65
CA ASP A 183 9.66 -12.61 -12.24
C ASP A 183 10.02 -11.49 -11.24
N ALA A 184 10.23 -10.25 -11.71
CA ALA A 184 10.59 -9.12 -10.85
C ALA A 184 11.71 -9.44 -9.83
N ARG A 185 12.76 -10.18 -10.24
CA ARG A 185 13.85 -10.65 -9.35
C ARG A 185 14.63 -9.53 -8.68
N ASP A 186 14.60 -8.33 -9.23
CA ASP A 186 15.15 -7.13 -8.64
C ASP A 186 14.20 -6.45 -7.63
N GLY A 187 12.99 -6.97 -7.47
CA GLY A 187 11.93 -6.45 -6.60
C GLY A 187 11.15 -5.29 -7.20
N TYR A 188 11.45 -4.83 -8.42
CA TYR A 188 10.76 -3.71 -9.06
C TYR A 188 9.73 -4.17 -10.07
N VAL A 189 8.52 -3.59 -10.01
CA VAL A 189 7.41 -3.91 -10.89
C VAL A 189 7.04 -2.69 -11.72
N ALA A 190 6.84 -2.89 -13.04
CA ALA A 190 6.34 -1.83 -13.90
C ALA A 190 4.90 -1.47 -13.53
N THR A 191 4.58 -0.19 -13.45
CA THR A 191 3.21 0.29 -13.15
C THR A 191 2.18 -0.32 -14.10
N ALA A 192 2.51 -0.44 -15.39
CA ALA A 192 1.64 -1.05 -16.38
C ALA A 192 1.31 -2.52 -16.07
N THR A 193 2.27 -3.27 -15.50
CA THR A 193 2.05 -4.67 -15.08
C THR A 193 1.01 -4.74 -13.98
N VAL A 194 1.13 -3.92 -12.94
CA VAL A 194 0.15 -3.87 -11.84
C VAL A 194 -1.23 -3.46 -12.34
N VAL A 195 -1.28 -2.42 -13.19
CA VAL A 195 -2.55 -1.96 -13.80
C VAL A 195 -3.21 -3.06 -14.62
N ASN A 196 -2.43 -3.81 -15.41
CA ASN A 196 -2.96 -4.89 -16.25
C ASN A 196 -3.45 -6.07 -15.41
N LEU A 197 -2.72 -6.47 -14.35
CA LEU A 197 -3.16 -7.50 -13.41
C LEU A 197 -4.50 -7.13 -12.76
N ALA A 198 -4.61 -5.91 -12.25
CA ALA A 198 -5.85 -5.42 -11.63
C ALA A 198 -7.01 -5.36 -12.63
N LYS A 199 -6.77 -4.84 -13.85
CA LYS A 199 -7.79 -4.78 -14.91
C LYS A 199 -8.29 -6.16 -15.33
N LYS A 200 -7.42 -7.16 -15.46
CA LYS A 200 -7.80 -8.55 -15.77
C LYS A 200 -8.74 -9.14 -14.71
N ALA A 201 -8.61 -8.75 -13.45
CA ALA A 201 -9.51 -9.15 -12.39
C ALA A 201 -10.83 -8.36 -12.34
N GLY A 202 -10.97 -7.30 -13.15
CA GLY A 202 -12.18 -6.49 -13.24
C GLY A 202 -12.09 -5.12 -12.57
N PHE A 203 -10.96 -4.75 -11.99
CA PHE A 203 -10.78 -3.43 -11.38
C PHE A 203 -10.63 -2.30 -12.42
N VAL A 204 -11.05 -1.11 -12.00
CA VAL A 204 -10.78 0.14 -12.73
C VAL A 204 -9.75 0.95 -11.95
N LEU A 205 -8.70 1.44 -12.63
CA LEU A 205 -7.76 2.39 -12.02
C LEU A 205 -8.50 3.72 -11.79
N ALA A 206 -8.69 4.08 -10.53
CA ALA A 206 -9.40 5.29 -10.13
C ALA A 206 -8.44 6.48 -9.95
N ALA A 207 -7.22 6.25 -9.47
CA ALA A 207 -6.22 7.30 -9.30
C ALA A 207 -4.81 6.71 -9.12
N SER A 208 -3.80 7.52 -9.40
CA SER A 208 -2.39 7.28 -9.06
C SER A 208 -1.83 8.49 -8.32
N SER A 209 -0.79 8.30 -7.51
CA SER A 209 -0.15 9.36 -6.76
C SER A 209 1.34 9.15 -6.67
N GLU A 210 2.07 10.26 -6.58
CA GLU A 210 3.52 10.31 -6.37
C GLU A 210 3.90 10.48 -4.87
N ILE A 211 2.94 10.28 -3.94
CA ILE A 211 3.14 10.44 -2.50
C ILE A 211 4.38 9.67 -2.01
N ASN A 212 4.58 8.45 -2.51
CA ASN A 212 5.68 7.57 -2.12
C ASN A 212 6.78 7.45 -3.19
N ALA A 213 6.85 8.42 -4.12
CA ALA A 213 7.92 8.49 -5.10
C ALA A 213 9.25 8.87 -4.46
N ASN A 214 10.33 8.23 -4.90
CA ASN A 214 11.68 8.61 -4.52
C ASN A 214 12.59 8.72 -5.76
N PRO A 215 12.77 9.92 -6.32
CA PRO A 215 13.57 10.12 -7.53
C PRO A 215 15.07 9.83 -7.33
N ARG A 216 15.53 9.64 -6.09
CA ARG A 216 16.91 9.24 -5.79
C ARG A 216 17.15 7.74 -5.99
N ASP A 217 16.08 6.93 -6.05
CA ASP A 217 16.18 5.50 -6.29
C ASP A 217 16.51 5.23 -7.76
N THR A 218 17.75 4.86 -8.02
CA THR A 218 18.28 4.58 -9.37
C THR A 218 17.97 3.17 -9.87
N LYS A 219 17.45 2.29 -9.00
CA LYS A 219 16.96 0.92 -9.30
C LYS A 219 18.00 -0.05 -9.90
N ASP A 220 19.28 0.36 -9.91
CA ASP A 220 20.43 -0.40 -10.38
C ASP A 220 21.24 -1.04 -9.24
N HIS A 221 20.55 -1.48 -8.19
CA HIS A 221 21.19 -1.93 -6.96
C HIS A 221 21.64 -3.39 -7.07
N PRO A 222 22.81 -3.75 -6.48
CA PRO A 222 23.44 -5.07 -6.67
C PRO A 222 22.59 -6.24 -6.13
N PHE A 223 21.73 -5.98 -5.14
CA PHE A 223 20.82 -6.99 -4.57
C PHE A 223 19.34 -6.58 -4.78
N GLY A 224 19.06 -5.88 -5.88
CA GLY A 224 17.75 -5.32 -6.16
C GLY A 224 17.31 -4.33 -5.07
N VAL A 225 16.00 -4.15 -4.93
CA VAL A 225 15.39 -3.25 -3.95
C VAL A 225 15.82 -3.55 -2.51
N TRP A 226 16.19 -4.78 -2.22
CA TRP A 226 16.61 -5.21 -0.86
C TRP A 226 17.98 -4.65 -0.45
N THR A 227 18.75 -4.05 -1.36
CA THR A 227 19.95 -3.26 -1.03
C THR A 227 19.58 -2.02 -0.22
N LEU A 228 18.40 -1.45 -0.49
CA LEU A 228 17.92 -0.23 0.16
C LEU A 228 17.35 -0.50 1.57
N PRO A 229 17.23 0.54 2.41
CA PRO A 229 16.44 0.46 3.64
C PRO A 229 14.98 0.00 3.36
N PRO A 230 14.37 -0.74 4.26
CA PRO A 230 14.86 -1.14 5.58
C PRO A 230 15.65 -2.45 5.58
N ILE A 231 15.69 -3.22 4.48
CA ILE A 231 16.29 -4.56 4.43
C ILE A 231 17.81 -4.48 4.52
N ARG A 232 18.44 -3.60 3.69
CA ARG A 232 19.87 -3.28 3.78
C ARG A 232 20.79 -4.48 3.49
N ASN A 233 20.43 -5.33 2.54
CA ASN A 233 21.28 -6.45 2.13
C ASN A 233 22.67 -5.96 1.71
N THR A 234 23.70 -6.71 2.12
CA THR A 234 25.11 -6.50 1.77
C THR A 234 25.70 -7.67 0.99
N ALA A 235 24.88 -8.68 0.70
CA ALA A 235 25.20 -9.87 -0.08
C ALA A 235 23.94 -10.39 -0.78
N PRO A 236 24.06 -11.26 -1.79
CA PRO A 236 22.92 -11.95 -2.41
C PRO A 236 22.10 -12.72 -1.35
N THR A 237 20.80 -12.86 -1.62
CA THR A 237 19.90 -13.63 -0.75
C THR A 237 20.43 -15.03 -0.50
N GLY A 238 20.48 -15.43 0.76
CA GLY A 238 21.01 -16.73 1.19
C GLY A 238 22.51 -16.78 1.42
N GLN A 239 23.23 -15.71 1.14
CA GLN A 239 24.65 -15.60 1.48
C GLN A 239 24.87 -14.83 2.79
N PRO A 240 25.96 -15.09 3.54
CA PRO A 240 26.31 -14.32 4.70
C PRO A 240 26.49 -12.83 4.37
N PRO A 241 26.11 -11.91 5.27
CA PRO A 241 26.36 -10.49 5.08
C PRO A 241 27.83 -10.16 4.84
N ASN A 242 28.11 -9.28 3.87
CA ASN A 242 29.47 -8.77 3.62
C ASN A 242 29.71 -7.50 4.45
N PRO A 243 30.54 -7.53 5.49
CA PRO A 243 30.81 -6.35 6.32
C PRO A 243 31.63 -5.26 5.61
N ALA A 244 32.31 -5.60 4.51
CA ALA A 244 33.09 -4.65 3.70
C ALA A 244 32.24 -3.93 2.63
N PHE A 245 30.94 -4.25 2.51
CA PHE A 245 30.08 -3.61 1.51
C PHE A 245 29.77 -2.17 1.93
N ASP A 246 30.21 -1.21 1.12
CA ASP A 246 29.91 0.21 1.34
C ASP A 246 28.43 0.51 1.10
N ARG A 247 27.74 0.90 2.16
CA ARG A 247 26.32 1.22 2.15
C ARG A 247 26.00 2.69 2.01
N SER A 248 26.99 3.57 2.05
CA SER A 248 26.80 5.02 2.15
C SER A 248 25.87 5.56 1.06
N ARG A 249 26.05 5.12 -0.20
CA ARG A 249 25.19 5.49 -1.33
C ARG A 249 23.74 5.04 -1.10
N TYR A 250 23.54 3.80 -0.69
CA TYR A 250 22.20 3.20 -0.58
C TYR A 250 21.43 3.74 0.62
N ASP A 251 22.13 4.00 1.71
CA ASP A 251 21.53 4.64 2.89
C ASP A 251 21.15 6.10 2.61
N ALA A 252 21.91 6.82 1.78
CA ALA A 252 21.57 8.16 1.31
C ALA A 252 20.36 8.21 0.38
N ILE A 253 20.11 7.15 -0.40
CA ILE A 253 18.89 7.01 -1.22
C ILE A 253 17.66 6.89 -0.30
N GLY A 254 17.75 6.09 0.75
CA GLY A 254 16.62 5.79 1.64
C GLY A 254 15.74 4.64 1.12
N GLU A 255 14.44 4.64 1.46
CA GLU A 255 13.51 3.64 0.93
C GLU A 255 13.31 3.82 -0.59
N SER A 256 12.93 2.73 -1.27
CA SER A 256 12.75 2.70 -2.73
C SER A 256 11.71 3.68 -3.26
N ASP A 257 11.78 3.94 -4.55
CA ASP A 257 10.71 4.58 -5.32
C ASP A 257 9.49 3.65 -5.41
N ARG A 258 8.29 4.18 -5.12
CA ARG A 258 7.08 3.37 -5.06
C ARG A 258 5.92 4.02 -5.79
N MET A 259 5.26 3.24 -6.63
CA MET A 259 3.95 3.61 -7.13
C MET A 259 2.90 3.54 -6.01
N THR A 260 1.96 4.46 -6.00
CA THR A 260 0.81 4.49 -5.09
C THR A 260 -0.45 4.54 -5.94
N LEU A 261 -1.18 3.43 -5.99
CA LEU A 261 -2.32 3.26 -6.89
C LEU A 261 -3.60 3.00 -6.11
N ARG A 262 -4.71 3.54 -6.61
CA ARG A 262 -6.05 3.28 -6.11
C ARG A 262 -6.91 2.72 -7.22
N PHE A 263 -7.33 1.48 -7.05
CA PHE A 263 -8.30 0.84 -7.94
C PHE A 263 -9.66 0.74 -7.26
N MET A 264 -10.71 0.68 -8.07
CA MET A 264 -12.08 0.53 -7.60
C MET A 264 -12.70 -0.71 -8.24
N LYS A 265 -13.43 -1.50 -7.45
CA LYS A 265 -14.35 -2.51 -7.97
C LYS A 265 -15.58 -1.79 -8.51
N PRO A 266 -15.94 -1.93 -9.79
CA PRO A 266 -17.18 -1.36 -10.34
C PRO A 266 -18.42 -1.84 -9.57
N GLY A 267 -19.50 -1.03 -9.66
CA GLY A 267 -20.81 -1.36 -9.10
C GLY A 267 -21.59 -2.37 -9.92
#